data_8bd728a5b08a8a74ed6e0b4a397c4a8e
#
_entry.id   8bd728a5b08a8a74ed6e0b4a397c4a8e
#
_cell.length_a   1.000
_cell.length_b   1.000
_cell.length_c   1.000
_cell.angle_alpha   90.00
_cell.angle_beta   90.00
_cell.angle_gamma   90.00
#
_symmetry.space_group_name_H-M   'P 1'
#
loop_
_entity.id
_entity.type
_entity.pdbx_description
1 polymer ?
#
loop_
_entity_poly.entity_id
_entity_poly.type
_entity_poly.pdbx_seq_one_letter_code
_entity_poly.pdbx_strand_id
1 'polypeptide(L)'
;MLVVDSQCNIHWMNRAAMQDLCGYRIHSVRELALLNSDFPTIILSLQPGEIKTVRIHKGDIIQELAVTVSEYSAQHGTELRLVNLKNIHAVLEENEMEAWQKLIRVLTHEIMNSIAPIISLSETLSERAVQNGMNERDYNIMLQGMQTIHRRSKGLLNFVENYRKLSRLSAPILAPVNIGDLLSDMKKLFPNKNIQYIYKVENPETTLMLDRSQIEQVLINLLKNAGEACVEQIYPEVIISTHCDLEKHLFFLSVCDNGSGILPEVLDKIFVPFFTTKPTGSGIGLSLCKQIMNLHGGSISASSEIGKGSCFTLKFLCCG
;
A
#
# COMPACT_ATOMS: atom_id res chain seq x y z
N MET A 1 18.30 -6.15 -23.01
CA MET A 1 17.72 -5.85 -24.34
C MET A 1 18.22 -6.85 -25.34
N LEU A 2 17.36 -7.34 -26.23
CA LEU A 2 17.71 -8.21 -27.35
C LEU A 2 16.89 -7.82 -28.59
N VAL A 3 17.43 -8.13 -29.77
CA VAL A 3 16.81 -7.87 -31.07
C VAL A 3 16.51 -9.21 -31.73
N VAL A 4 15.25 -9.40 -32.10
CA VAL A 4 14.72 -10.67 -32.62
C VAL A 4 14.08 -10.42 -33.97
N ASP A 5 14.26 -11.38 -34.93
CA ASP A 5 13.55 -11.36 -36.20
C ASP A 5 12.24 -12.15 -36.17
N SER A 6 11.47 -12.08 -37.25
CA SER A 6 10.23 -12.83 -37.41
C SER A 6 10.40 -14.37 -37.43
N GLN A 7 11.65 -14.87 -37.60
CA GLN A 7 11.99 -16.30 -37.56
C GLN A 7 12.45 -16.77 -36.17
N CYS A 8 12.34 -15.92 -35.13
CA CYS A 8 12.77 -16.21 -33.77
C CYS A 8 14.30 -16.24 -33.54
N ASN A 9 15.11 -15.72 -34.46
CA ASN A 9 16.55 -15.65 -34.29
C ASN A 9 16.91 -14.36 -33.55
N ILE A 10 17.90 -14.44 -32.65
CA ILE A 10 18.40 -13.28 -31.89
C ILE A 10 19.62 -12.72 -32.63
N HIS A 11 19.43 -11.58 -33.28
CA HIS A 11 20.49 -10.86 -33.99
C HIS A 11 21.46 -10.16 -33.06
N TRP A 12 20.96 -9.63 -31.98
CA TRP A 12 21.76 -8.90 -31.03
C TRP A 12 21.21 -9.02 -29.60
N MET A 13 22.12 -9.02 -28.64
CA MET A 13 21.85 -9.08 -27.23
C MET A 13 22.88 -8.24 -26.47
N ASN A 14 22.47 -7.38 -25.57
CA ASN A 14 23.40 -6.64 -24.72
C ASN A 14 23.92 -7.52 -23.56
N ARG A 15 25.04 -7.08 -22.96
CA ARG A 15 25.70 -7.82 -21.87
C ARG A 15 24.79 -8.04 -20.66
N ALA A 16 23.96 -7.05 -20.31
CA ALA A 16 23.03 -7.18 -19.20
C ALA A 16 21.99 -8.29 -19.45
N ALA A 17 21.34 -8.31 -20.63
CA ALA A 17 20.41 -9.38 -20.97
C ALA A 17 21.06 -10.76 -20.98
N MET A 18 22.31 -10.85 -21.44
CA MET A 18 23.07 -12.09 -21.39
C MET A 18 23.26 -12.55 -19.94
N GLN A 19 23.67 -11.66 -19.05
CA GLN A 19 23.89 -11.98 -17.64
C GLN A 19 22.58 -12.33 -16.92
N ASP A 20 21.51 -11.58 -17.17
CA ASP A 20 20.22 -11.77 -16.51
C ASP A 20 19.55 -13.09 -16.93
N LEU A 21 19.69 -13.50 -18.20
CA LEU A 21 19.06 -14.72 -18.72
C LEU A 21 19.91 -15.97 -18.40
N CYS A 22 20.93 -16.22 -19.18
CA CYS A 22 21.62 -17.51 -19.19
C CYS A 22 23.11 -17.45 -18.80
N GLY A 23 23.72 -16.24 -18.72
CA GLY A 23 25.16 -16.06 -18.54
C GLY A 23 25.99 -16.29 -19.82
N TYR A 24 25.38 -16.77 -20.89
CA TYR A 24 25.99 -16.96 -22.19
C TYR A 24 25.10 -16.42 -23.32
N ARG A 25 25.66 -16.28 -24.53
CA ARG A 25 24.92 -15.78 -25.69
C ARG A 25 23.99 -16.85 -26.23
N ILE A 26 22.71 -16.56 -26.35
CA ILE A 26 21.71 -17.40 -27.02
C ILE A 26 21.46 -16.88 -28.43
N HIS A 27 21.09 -17.76 -29.34
CA HIS A 27 20.91 -17.45 -30.76
C HIS A 27 19.44 -17.50 -31.19
N SER A 28 18.59 -18.16 -30.43
CA SER A 28 17.17 -18.29 -30.72
C SER A 28 16.31 -18.00 -29.48
N VAL A 29 15.19 -17.35 -29.70
CA VAL A 29 14.15 -17.11 -28.64
C VAL A 29 13.67 -18.44 -28.06
N ARG A 30 13.70 -19.53 -28.86
CA ARG A 30 13.28 -20.87 -28.40
C ARG A 30 14.14 -21.42 -27.25
N GLU A 31 15.39 -21.00 -27.15
CA GLU A 31 16.28 -21.40 -26.06
C GLU A 31 15.81 -20.85 -24.70
N LEU A 32 15.03 -19.75 -24.71
CA LEU A 32 14.44 -19.17 -23.49
C LEU A 32 13.37 -20.07 -22.85
N ALA A 33 12.87 -21.07 -23.59
CA ALA A 33 11.96 -22.08 -23.02
C ALA A 33 12.59 -22.90 -21.88
N LEU A 34 13.93 -22.98 -21.84
CA LEU A 34 14.67 -23.61 -20.73
C LEU A 34 14.52 -22.82 -19.40
N LEU A 35 14.27 -21.52 -19.47
CA LEU A 35 14.09 -20.65 -18.30
C LEU A 35 12.61 -20.58 -17.86
N ASN A 36 11.73 -20.58 -18.85
CA ASN A 36 10.27 -20.63 -18.68
C ASN A 36 9.62 -21.04 -20.01
N SER A 37 8.75 -22.07 -19.99
CA SER A 37 8.09 -22.63 -21.18
C SER A 37 7.31 -21.60 -22.00
N ASP A 38 6.73 -20.60 -21.35
CA ASP A 38 5.87 -19.61 -21.98
C ASP A 38 6.64 -18.38 -22.48
N PHE A 39 7.90 -18.23 -22.09
CA PHE A 39 8.69 -17.06 -22.41
C PHE A 39 8.82 -16.79 -23.91
N PRO A 40 9.13 -17.78 -24.77
CA PRO A 40 9.15 -17.59 -26.22
C PRO A 40 7.81 -17.09 -26.78
N THR A 41 6.72 -17.69 -26.34
CA THR A 41 5.36 -17.33 -26.76
C THR A 41 5.02 -15.89 -26.37
N ILE A 42 5.40 -15.47 -25.17
CA ILE A 42 5.19 -14.10 -24.69
C ILE A 42 5.95 -13.09 -25.55
N ILE A 43 7.23 -13.32 -25.86
CA ILE A 43 8.02 -12.41 -26.69
C ILE A 43 7.41 -12.25 -28.09
N LEU A 44 6.86 -13.35 -28.65
CA LEU A 44 6.31 -13.35 -30.00
C LEU A 44 4.90 -12.77 -30.10
N SER A 45 4.08 -12.93 -29.05
CA SER A 45 2.68 -12.48 -29.04
C SER A 45 2.46 -11.08 -28.45
N LEU A 46 3.44 -10.53 -27.73
CA LEU A 46 3.31 -9.25 -27.06
C LEU A 46 3.20 -8.10 -28.07
N GLN A 47 2.20 -7.25 -27.90
CA GLN A 47 2.02 -6.08 -28.78
C GLN A 47 2.93 -4.92 -28.32
N PRO A 48 3.37 -4.05 -29.25
CA PRO A 48 4.12 -2.84 -28.90
C PRO A 48 3.36 -1.98 -27.88
N GLY A 49 4.05 -1.63 -26.77
CA GLY A 49 3.47 -0.86 -25.68
C GLY A 49 2.85 -1.69 -24.55
N GLU A 50 2.66 -2.98 -24.73
CA GLU A 50 2.26 -3.88 -23.64
C GLU A 50 3.45 -4.25 -22.75
N ILE A 51 3.15 -4.50 -21.47
CA ILE A 51 4.11 -4.99 -20.49
C ILE A 51 3.60 -6.32 -19.95
N LYS A 52 4.43 -7.34 -20.01
CA LYS A 52 4.11 -8.65 -19.44
C LYS A 52 5.22 -9.11 -18.50
N THR A 53 4.84 -9.65 -17.35
CA THR A 53 5.80 -10.18 -16.38
C THR A 53 6.01 -11.66 -16.61
N VAL A 54 7.27 -12.10 -16.61
CA VAL A 54 7.68 -13.50 -16.77
C VAL A 54 8.55 -13.89 -15.59
N ARG A 55 8.23 -15.01 -14.95
CA ARG A 55 9.08 -15.65 -13.94
C ARG A 55 10.05 -16.58 -14.62
N ILE A 56 11.34 -16.38 -14.40
CA ILE A 56 12.38 -17.27 -14.91
C ILE A 56 13.10 -17.97 -13.75
N HIS A 57 13.50 -19.21 -13.99
CA HIS A 57 14.28 -20.00 -13.06
C HIS A 57 15.75 -19.98 -13.48
N LYS A 58 16.63 -19.43 -12.63
CA LYS A 58 18.08 -19.40 -12.83
C LYS A 58 18.75 -20.14 -11.67
N GLY A 59 18.94 -21.44 -11.84
CA GLY A 59 19.35 -22.32 -10.73
C GLY A 59 18.27 -22.31 -9.63
N ASP A 60 18.66 -22.03 -8.40
CA ASP A 60 17.76 -21.96 -7.24
C ASP A 60 17.07 -20.59 -7.07
N ILE A 61 17.34 -19.62 -7.96
CA ILE A 61 16.82 -18.26 -7.86
C ILE A 61 15.68 -18.08 -8.85
N ILE A 62 14.53 -17.62 -8.34
CA ILE A 62 13.39 -17.18 -9.17
C ILE A 62 13.52 -15.68 -9.39
N GLN A 63 13.54 -15.25 -10.64
CA GLN A 63 13.59 -13.83 -11.02
C GLN A 63 12.33 -13.46 -11.79
N GLU A 64 11.80 -12.27 -11.55
CA GLU A 64 10.70 -11.70 -12.32
C GLU A 64 11.23 -10.63 -13.28
N LEU A 65 10.96 -10.84 -14.56
CA LEU A 65 11.33 -9.92 -15.63
C LEU A 65 10.09 -9.26 -16.23
N ALA A 66 10.07 -7.93 -16.27
CA ALA A 66 9.13 -7.20 -17.11
C ALA A 66 9.66 -7.22 -18.55
N VAL A 67 8.82 -7.68 -19.45
CA VAL A 67 9.10 -7.81 -20.89
C VAL A 67 8.28 -6.76 -21.61
N THR A 68 8.94 -5.92 -22.42
CA THR A 68 8.29 -4.98 -23.34
C THR A 68 8.86 -5.19 -24.73
N VAL A 69 8.04 -4.97 -25.76
CA VAL A 69 8.41 -5.13 -27.15
C VAL A 69 8.17 -3.83 -27.91
N SER A 70 9.11 -3.47 -28.78
CA SER A 70 8.96 -2.42 -29.79
C SER A 70 9.33 -3.00 -31.14
N GLU A 71 8.56 -2.68 -32.17
CA GLU A 71 8.79 -3.14 -33.54
C GLU A 71 9.40 -2.02 -34.37
N TYR A 72 10.33 -2.37 -35.24
CA TYR A 72 10.88 -1.44 -36.20
C TYR A 72 11.28 -2.20 -37.50
N SER A 73 11.13 -1.50 -38.60
CA SER A 73 11.54 -2.05 -39.92
C SER A 73 12.97 -1.64 -40.21
N ALA A 74 13.82 -2.62 -40.42
CA ALA A 74 15.20 -2.38 -40.85
C ALA A 74 15.27 -2.12 -42.38
N GLN A 75 16.41 -1.59 -42.85
CA GLN A 75 16.68 -1.43 -44.29
C GLN A 75 16.52 -2.81 -44.96
N HIS A 76 15.77 -2.90 -46.05
CA HIS A 76 15.37 -4.09 -46.81
C HIS A 76 14.09 -4.80 -46.35
N GLY A 77 13.22 -4.14 -45.58
CA GLY A 77 11.89 -4.67 -45.25
C GLY A 77 11.86 -5.79 -44.20
N THR A 78 12.98 -6.02 -43.49
CA THR A 78 13.01 -6.98 -42.38
C THR A 78 12.39 -6.38 -41.16
N GLU A 79 11.30 -6.97 -40.65
CA GLU A 79 10.70 -6.61 -39.38
C GLU A 79 11.54 -7.16 -38.24
N LEU A 80 11.96 -6.28 -37.34
CA LEU A 80 12.73 -6.60 -36.15
C LEU A 80 11.97 -6.19 -34.90
N ARG A 81 12.05 -7.02 -33.88
CA ARG A 81 11.49 -6.73 -32.54
C ARG A 81 12.62 -6.42 -31.56
N LEU A 82 12.57 -5.26 -30.96
CA LEU A 82 13.41 -4.90 -29.83
C LEU A 82 12.71 -5.33 -28.55
N VAL A 83 13.24 -6.35 -27.90
CA VAL A 83 12.73 -6.86 -26.62
C VAL A 83 13.55 -6.24 -25.48
N ASN A 84 12.89 -5.49 -24.62
CA ASN A 84 13.49 -4.95 -23.42
C ASN A 84 13.09 -5.81 -22.21
N LEU A 85 14.09 -6.23 -21.45
CA LEU A 85 13.92 -7.04 -20.24
C LEU A 85 14.38 -6.18 -19.07
N LYS A 86 13.49 -5.96 -18.09
CA LYS A 86 13.82 -5.26 -16.86
C LYS A 86 13.60 -6.21 -15.69
N ASN A 87 14.66 -6.47 -14.93
CA ASN A 87 14.54 -7.23 -13.71
C ASN A 87 13.76 -6.40 -12.68
N ILE A 88 12.53 -6.86 -12.35
CA ILE A 88 11.67 -6.17 -11.38
C ILE A 88 11.96 -6.66 -9.95
N HIS A 89 12.50 -7.85 -9.80
CA HIS A 89 12.82 -8.40 -8.48
C HIS A 89 13.83 -7.52 -7.74
N ALA A 90 14.91 -7.11 -8.39
CA ALA A 90 15.91 -6.22 -7.80
C ALA A 90 15.33 -4.84 -7.42
N VAL A 91 14.44 -4.28 -8.24
CA VAL A 91 13.78 -2.99 -7.96
C VAL A 91 12.78 -3.11 -6.81
N LEU A 92 12.08 -4.25 -6.72
CA LEU A 92 11.17 -4.52 -5.60
C LEU A 92 11.95 -4.73 -4.30
N GLU A 93 13.02 -5.51 -4.30
CA GLU A 93 13.90 -5.71 -3.14
C GLU A 93 14.53 -4.40 -2.65
N GLU A 94 15.00 -3.55 -3.57
CA GLU A 94 15.57 -2.24 -3.23
C GLU A 94 14.50 -1.32 -2.61
N ASN A 95 13.31 -1.25 -3.19
CA ASN A 95 12.18 -0.49 -2.63
C ASN A 95 11.71 -1.07 -1.28
N GLU A 96 11.68 -2.39 -1.13
CA GLU A 96 11.36 -3.02 0.15
C GLU A 96 12.44 -2.72 1.20
N MET A 97 13.72 -2.80 0.83
CA MET A 97 14.83 -2.48 1.72
C MET A 97 14.80 -1.01 2.17
N GLU A 98 14.54 -0.07 1.25
CA GLU A 98 14.37 1.33 1.59
C GLU A 98 13.16 1.55 2.53
N ALA A 99 12.05 0.88 2.26
CA ALA A 99 10.87 0.93 3.12
C ALA A 99 11.19 0.37 4.51
N TRP A 100 11.90 -0.76 4.60
CA TRP A 100 12.37 -1.36 5.86
C TRP A 100 13.31 -0.44 6.63
N GLN A 101 14.29 0.16 5.96
CA GLN A 101 15.23 1.11 6.61
C GLN A 101 14.50 2.34 7.13
N LYS A 102 13.56 2.88 6.37
CA LYS A 102 12.72 4.02 6.79
C LYS A 102 11.86 3.65 8.00
N LEU A 103 11.29 2.46 7.99
CA LEU A 103 10.49 1.92 9.07
C LEU A 103 11.32 1.72 10.35
N ILE A 104 12.51 1.11 10.27
CA ILE A 104 13.44 0.93 11.39
C ILE A 104 13.85 2.28 11.98
N ARG A 105 14.11 3.28 11.12
CA ARG A 105 14.48 4.64 11.58
C ARG A 105 13.33 5.28 12.38
N VAL A 106 12.09 5.20 11.89
CA VAL A 106 10.91 5.71 12.60
C VAL A 106 10.71 4.96 13.91
N LEU A 107 10.81 3.62 13.91
CA LEU A 107 10.73 2.78 15.10
C LEU A 107 11.74 3.21 16.17
N THR A 108 13.01 3.33 15.78
CA THR A 108 14.09 3.72 16.69
C THR A 108 13.84 5.09 17.28
N HIS A 109 13.42 6.04 16.46
CA HIS A 109 13.12 7.42 16.89
C HIS A 109 11.96 7.47 17.89
N GLU A 110 10.84 6.81 17.62
CA GLU A 110 9.66 6.79 18.51
C GLU A 110 9.93 6.05 19.82
N ILE A 111 10.68 4.93 19.76
CA ILE A 111 11.12 4.20 20.95
C ILE A 111 12.02 5.10 21.82
N MET A 112 13.03 5.74 21.23
CA MET A 112 13.93 6.63 21.95
C MET A 112 13.22 7.84 22.54
N ASN A 113 12.32 8.47 21.80
CA ASN A 113 11.50 9.61 22.26
C ASN A 113 10.57 9.25 23.42
N SER A 114 10.18 7.98 23.55
CA SER A 114 9.32 7.52 24.61
C SER A 114 10.10 7.00 25.82
N ILE A 115 11.19 6.26 25.59
CA ILE A 115 11.98 5.63 26.66
C ILE A 115 12.88 6.65 27.38
N ALA A 116 13.56 7.55 26.67
CA ALA A 116 14.47 8.50 27.29
C ALA A 116 13.81 9.37 28.38
N PRO A 117 12.62 9.98 28.18
CA PRO A 117 11.91 10.69 29.26
C PRO A 117 11.47 9.78 30.41
N ILE A 118 11.12 8.51 30.13
CA ILE A 118 10.73 7.55 31.18
C ILE A 118 11.92 7.29 32.10
N ILE A 119 13.11 7.01 31.54
CA ILE A 119 14.33 6.78 32.29
C ILE A 119 14.66 8.02 33.13
N SER A 120 14.78 9.19 32.51
CA SER A 120 15.13 10.45 33.18
C SER A 120 14.18 10.81 34.33
N LEU A 121 12.86 10.67 34.10
CA LEU A 121 11.88 10.92 35.15
C LEU A 121 11.93 9.87 36.25
N SER A 122 12.15 8.60 35.92
CA SER A 122 12.28 7.52 36.90
C SER A 122 13.51 7.73 37.80
N GLU A 123 14.66 8.13 37.25
CA GLU A 123 15.85 8.49 37.98
C GLU A 123 15.61 9.67 38.93
N THR A 124 15.05 10.77 38.39
CA THR A 124 14.70 11.97 39.19
C THR A 124 13.76 11.65 40.34
N LEU A 125 12.75 10.80 40.10
CA LEU A 125 11.80 10.38 41.14
C LEU A 125 12.47 9.48 42.19
N SER A 126 13.36 8.60 41.77
CA SER A 126 14.10 7.73 42.68
C SER A 126 15.04 8.54 43.58
N GLU A 127 15.78 9.50 43.05
CA GLU A 127 16.64 10.41 43.82
C GLU A 127 15.84 11.23 44.85
N ARG A 128 14.69 11.77 44.46
CA ARG A 128 13.85 12.52 45.38
C ARG A 128 13.17 11.68 46.45
N ALA A 129 12.82 10.43 46.13
CA ALA A 129 12.23 9.50 47.10
C ALA A 129 13.18 9.11 48.24
N VAL A 130 14.48 9.19 48.00
CA VAL A 130 15.52 8.89 49.00
C VAL A 130 15.78 10.07 49.97
N GLN A 131 15.41 11.30 49.58
CA GLN A 131 15.55 12.47 50.43
C GLN A 131 14.45 12.49 51.50
N ASN A 132 14.87 12.47 52.76
CA ASN A 132 13.98 12.50 53.93
C ASN A 132 13.22 13.85 54.02
N GLY A 133 11.90 13.80 54.05
CA GLY A 133 11.02 14.94 54.24
C GLY A 133 10.31 15.42 52.94
N MET A 134 9.32 14.68 52.50
CA MET A 134 8.47 15.09 51.37
C MET A 134 7.54 16.24 51.79
N ASN A 135 7.63 17.36 51.09
CA ASN A 135 6.65 18.43 51.17
C ASN A 135 5.60 18.29 50.08
N GLU A 136 4.53 19.09 50.16
CA GLU A 136 3.43 19.06 49.17
C GLU A 136 3.89 19.34 47.74
N ARG A 137 4.94 20.14 47.59
CA ARG A 137 5.53 20.44 46.27
C ARG A 137 6.23 19.20 45.67
N ASP A 138 6.94 18.44 46.51
CA ASP A 138 7.64 17.21 46.11
C ASP A 138 6.63 16.12 45.70
N TYR A 139 5.52 16.01 46.46
CA TYR A 139 4.41 15.11 46.11
C TYR A 139 3.82 15.42 44.75
N ASN A 140 3.54 16.71 44.45
CA ASN A 140 3.02 17.12 43.16
C ASN A 140 3.98 16.86 41.99
N ILE A 141 5.30 17.05 42.20
CA ILE A 141 6.32 16.73 41.19
C ILE A 141 6.35 15.23 40.92
N MET A 142 6.30 14.41 41.98
CA MET A 142 6.23 12.95 41.84
C MET A 142 5.00 12.52 41.05
N LEU A 143 3.82 13.04 41.39
CA LEU A 143 2.58 12.72 40.69
C LEU A 143 2.63 13.09 39.22
N GLN A 144 3.12 14.28 38.87
CA GLN A 144 3.28 14.71 37.47
C GLN A 144 4.31 13.84 36.74
N GLY A 145 5.41 13.48 37.38
CA GLY A 145 6.42 12.58 36.82
C GLY A 145 5.83 11.20 36.51
N MET A 146 5.12 10.60 37.46
CA MET A 146 4.47 9.30 37.28
C MET A 146 3.39 9.35 36.17
N GLN A 147 2.59 10.41 36.11
CA GLN A 147 1.59 10.61 35.04
C GLN A 147 2.27 10.71 33.68
N THR A 148 3.41 11.38 33.60
CA THR A 148 4.17 11.52 32.35
C THR A 148 4.77 10.19 31.91
N ILE A 149 5.35 9.42 32.85
CA ILE A 149 5.84 8.06 32.59
C ILE A 149 4.70 7.19 32.07
N HIS A 150 3.56 7.19 32.75
CA HIS A 150 2.39 6.41 32.33
C HIS A 150 1.92 6.77 30.93
N ARG A 151 1.79 8.06 30.62
CA ARG A 151 1.38 8.55 29.30
C ARG A 151 2.36 8.12 28.18
N ARG A 152 3.68 8.24 28.43
CA ARG A 152 4.72 7.83 27.49
C ARG A 152 4.75 6.33 27.26
N SER A 153 4.63 5.54 28.34
CA SER A 153 4.56 4.07 28.26
C SER A 153 3.34 3.61 27.46
N LYS A 154 2.17 4.22 27.67
CA LYS A 154 0.96 3.94 26.93
C LYS A 154 1.09 4.31 25.45
N GLY A 155 1.73 5.45 25.15
CA GLY A 155 2.05 5.85 23.78
C GLY A 155 2.92 4.84 23.07
N LEU A 156 3.97 4.36 23.73
CA LEU A 156 4.87 3.33 23.21
C LEU A 156 4.15 2.00 22.96
N LEU A 157 3.31 1.58 23.90
CA LEU A 157 2.50 0.36 23.73
C LEU A 157 1.60 0.44 22.50
N ASN A 158 0.85 1.55 22.35
CA ASN A 158 0.02 1.79 21.17
C ASN A 158 0.82 1.80 19.87
N PHE A 159 2.03 2.36 19.89
CA PHE A 159 2.92 2.36 18.74
C PHE A 159 3.35 0.95 18.35
N VAL A 160 3.76 0.11 19.32
CA VAL A 160 4.15 -1.28 19.09
C VAL A 160 2.96 -2.13 18.59
N GLU A 161 1.77 -1.94 19.14
CA GLU A 161 0.56 -2.62 18.68
C GLU A 161 0.21 -2.25 17.24
N ASN A 162 0.33 -0.98 16.89
CA ASN A 162 0.10 -0.48 15.55
C ASN A 162 1.12 -1.03 14.54
N TYR A 163 2.41 -1.08 14.93
CA TYR A 163 3.44 -1.74 14.15
C TYR A 163 3.13 -3.22 13.91
N ARG A 164 2.69 -3.93 14.95
CA ARG A 164 2.30 -5.33 14.85
C ARG A 164 1.14 -5.56 13.88
N LYS A 165 0.15 -4.65 13.84
CA LYS A 165 -0.94 -4.71 12.86
C LYS A 165 -0.46 -4.59 11.43
N LEU A 166 0.53 -3.72 11.17
CA LEU A 166 1.11 -3.53 9.85
C LEU A 166 1.99 -4.72 9.41
N SER A 167 2.83 -5.23 10.33
CA SER A 167 3.80 -6.30 10.03
C SER A 167 3.22 -7.71 9.99
N ARG A 168 2.04 -7.93 10.57
CA ARG A 168 1.37 -9.25 10.65
C ARG A 168 0.15 -9.38 9.76
N LEU A 169 0.06 -8.58 8.71
CA LEU A 169 -1.03 -8.76 7.76
C LEU A 169 -0.86 -10.11 7.07
N SER A 170 -1.78 -11.04 7.34
CA SER A 170 -1.79 -12.36 6.70
C SER A 170 -2.22 -12.25 5.24
N ALA A 171 -1.80 -13.23 4.43
CA ALA A 171 -2.35 -13.39 3.10
C ALA A 171 -3.89 -13.45 3.16
N PRO A 172 -4.62 -12.78 2.24
CA PRO A 172 -6.08 -12.75 2.27
C PRO A 172 -6.67 -14.15 1.98
N ILE A 173 -7.71 -14.48 2.70
CA ILE A 173 -8.53 -15.67 2.42
C ILE A 173 -9.65 -15.22 1.47
N LEU A 174 -9.38 -15.33 0.16
CA LEU A 174 -10.31 -14.87 -0.85
C LEU A 174 -11.56 -15.78 -0.90
N ALA A 175 -12.73 -15.16 -0.76
CA ALA A 175 -14.04 -15.80 -0.88
C ALA A 175 -14.98 -14.88 -1.70
N PRO A 176 -16.06 -15.41 -2.30
CA PRO A 176 -17.04 -14.56 -2.96
C PRO A 176 -17.78 -13.70 -1.93
N VAL A 177 -17.64 -12.36 -2.07
CA VAL A 177 -18.26 -11.36 -1.19
C VAL A 177 -19.22 -10.52 -2.00
N ASN A 178 -20.49 -10.50 -1.59
CA ASN A 178 -21.50 -9.60 -2.15
C ASN A 178 -21.26 -8.18 -1.62
N ILE A 179 -21.15 -7.21 -2.53
CA ILE A 179 -20.83 -5.81 -2.19
C ILE A 179 -22.00 -5.10 -1.51
N GLY A 180 -23.23 -5.39 -1.92
CA GLY A 180 -24.42 -4.85 -1.28
C GLY A 180 -24.53 -5.23 0.17
N ASP A 181 -24.27 -6.51 0.52
CA ASP A 181 -24.27 -7.01 1.89
C ASP A 181 -23.16 -6.36 2.72
N LEU A 182 -21.94 -6.28 2.17
CA LEU A 182 -20.81 -5.64 2.82
C LEU A 182 -21.12 -4.18 3.18
N LEU A 183 -21.64 -3.40 2.23
CA LEU A 183 -21.99 -2.00 2.44
C LEU A 183 -23.20 -1.82 3.37
N SER A 184 -24.15 -2.76 3.37
CA SER A 184 -25.26 -2.77 4.31
C SER A 184 -24.78 -2.93 5.76
N ASP A 185 -23.76 -3.76 5.99
CA ASP A 185 -23.19 -3.93 7.33
C ASP A 185 -22.37 -2.71 7.76
N MET A 186 -21.65 -2.08 6.83
CA MET A 186 -20.98 -0.80 7.10
C MET A 186 -21.97 0.30 7.46
N LYS A 187 -23.13 0.36 6.82
CA LYS A 187 -24.21 1.30 7.15
C LYS A 187 -24.73 1.14 8.60
N LYS A 188 -24.77 -0.08 9.11
CA LYS A 188 -25.15 -0.35 10.51
C LYS A 188 -24.11 0.14 11.51
N LEU A 189 -22.81 0.02 11.15
CA LEU A 189 -21.70 0.48 11.99
C LEU A 189 -21.56 2.00 12.03
N PHE A 190 -21.92 2.69 10.94
CA PHE A 190 -21.84 4.15 10.81
C PHE A 190 -23.24 4.75 10.64
N PRO A 191 -24.03 4.84 11.72
CA PRO A 191 -25.37 5.41 11.65
C PRO A 191 -25.33 6.94 11.48
N ASN A 192 -26.32 7.49 10.73
CA ASN A 192 -26.49 8.93 10.52
C ASN A 192 -26.90 9.63 11.83
N LYS A 193 -25.93 9.99 12.67
CA LYS A 193 -26.16 10.76 13.90
C LYS A 193 -25.73 12.23 13.73
N ASN A 194 -24.42 12.43 13.61
CA ASN A 194 -23.81 13.75 13.47
C ASN A 194 -23.25 13.98 12.05
N ILE A 195 -23.12 12.92 11.27
CA ILE A 195 -22.58 12.92 9.91
C ILE A 195 -23.59 12.19 9.02
N GLN A 196 -23.91 12.75 7.87
CA GLN A 196 -24.78 12.11 6.89
C GLN A 196 -23.98 11.16 6.02
N TYR A 197 -24.20 9.85 6.16
CA TYR A 197 -23.60 8.83 5.28
C TYR A 197 -24.56 8.45 4.16
N ILE A 198 -24.19 8.77 2.92
CA ILE A 198 -24.99 8.53 1.73
C ILE A 198 -24.39 7.37 0.94
N TYR A 199 -25.17 6.31 0.75
CA TYR A 199 -24.75 5.12 0.00
C TYR A 199 -25.38 5.13 -1.40
N LYS A 200 -24.56 5.33 -2.45
CA LYS A 200 -24.92 5.28 -3.87
C LYS A 200 -24.34 4.02 -4.49
N VAL A 201 -25.02 2.90 -4.32
CA VAL A 201 -24.52 1.59 -4.72
C VAL A 201 -25.08 1.25 -6.10
N GLU A 202 -24.22 1.24 -7.11
CA GLU A 202 -24.54 0.68 -8.42
C GLU A 202 -24.30 -0.83 -8.38
N ASN A 203 -25.25 -1.61 -8.96
CA ASN A 203 -25.17 -3.08 -9.03
C ASN A 203 -24.84 -3.75 -7.68
N PRO A 204 -25.76 -3.66 -6.68
CA PRO A 204 -25.53 -4.21 -5.35
C PRO A 204 -25.28 -5.73 -5.33
N GLU A 205 -25.74 -6.45 -6.37
CA GLU A 205 -25.55 -7.89 -6.54
C GLU A 205 -24.13 -8.29 -6.97
N THR A 206 -23.26 -7.29 -7.23
CA THR A 206 -21.87 -7.58 -7.63
C THR A 206 -21.16 -8.38 -6.56
N THR A 207 -20.53 -9.47 -6.98
CA THR A 207 -19.72 -10.34 -6.11
C THR A 207 -18.26 -10.27 -6.54
N LEU A 208 -17.38 -10.04 -5.59
CA LEU A 208 -15.92 -10.00 -5.81
C LEU A 208 -15.24 -11.06 -4.95
N MET A 209 -14.09 -11.56 -5.42
CA MET A 209 -13.24 -12.50 -4.66
C MET A 209 -12.36 -11.71 -3.70
N LEU A 210 -12.77 -11.62 -2.43
CA LEU A 210 -12.16 -10.76 -1.42
C LEU A 210 -12.05 -11.49 -0.08
N ASP A 211 -11.11 -11.06 0.77
CA ASP A 211 -11.18 -11.33 2.22
C ASP A 211 -12.07 -10.25 2.86
N ARG A 212 -13.29 -10.67 3.22
CA ARG A 212 -14.30 -9.76 3.77
C ARG A 212 -13.78 -8.97 4.98
N SER A 213 -13.09 -9.62 5.90
CA SER A 213 -12.62 -8.99 7.14
C SER A 213 -11.57 -7.93 6.89
N GLN A 214 -10.67 -8.17 5.93
CA GLN A 214 -9.65 -7.20 5.54
C GLN A 214 -10.27 -6.00 4.81
N ILE A 215 -11.25 -6.23 3.92
CA ILE A 215 -11.93 -5.12 3.23
C ILE A 215 -12.82 -4.31 4.18
N GLU A 216 -13.51 -4.95 5.14
CA GLU A 216 -14.20 -4.25 6.23
C GLU A 216 -13.24 -3.33 6.99
N GLN A 217 -12.03 -3.80 7.29
CA GLN A 217 -10.99 -2.99 7.94
C GLN A 217 -10.60 -1.76 7.11
N VAL A 218 -10.48 -1.90 5.77
CA VAL A 218 -10.22 -0.78 4.86
C VAL A 218 -11.36 0.23 4.94
N LEU A 219 -12.60 -0.22 4.79
CA LEU A 219 -13.77 0.66 4.83
C LEU A 219 -13.92 1.38 6.17
N ILE A 220 -13.72 0.69 7.29
CA ILE A 220 -13.75 1.29 8.63
C ILE A 220 -12.71 2.40 8.75
N ASN A 221 -11.48 2.18 8.26
CA ASN A 221 -10.43 3.19 8.27
C ASN A 221 -10.79 4.42 7.43
N LEU A 222 -11.32 4.22 6.23
CA LEU A 222 -11.71 5.31 5.34
C LEU A 222 -12.90 6.10 5.90
N LEU A 223 -13.94 5.42 6.38
CA LEU A 223 -15.13 6.05 6.96
C LEU A 223 -14.82 6.84 8.25
N LYS A 224 -13.91 6.32 9.09
CA LYS A 224 -13.42 7.06 10.26
C LYS A 224 -12.65 8.31 9.84
N ASN A 225 -11.74 8.19 8.88
CA ASN A 225 -10.95 9.32 8.39
C ASN A 225 -11.84 10.40 7.79
N ALA A 226 -12.85 10.01 7.00
CA ALA A 226 -13.84 10.89 6.41
C ALA A 226 -14.68 11.61 7.50
N GLY A 227 -15.16 10.86 8.49
CA GLY A 227 -15.92 11.43 9.61
C GLY A 227 -15.11 12.43 10.41
N GLU A 228 -13.84 12.13 10.70
CA GLU A 228 -12.93 13.04 11.39
C GLU A 228 -12.62 14.31 10.57
N ALA A 229 -12.53 14.20 9.25
CA ALA A 229 -12.30 15.35 8.37
C ALA A 229 -13.49 16.31 8.31
N CYS A 230 -14.71 15.82 8.58
CA CYS A 230 -15.95 16.59 8.53
C CYS A 230 -16.35 17.26 9.84
N VAL A 231 -15.60 17.10 10.94
CA VAL A 231 -16.00 17.57 12.30
C VAL A 231 -16.31 19.07 12.33
N GLU A 232 -15.62 19.88 11.54
CA GLU A 232 -15.80 21.34 11.50
C GLU A 232 -16.82 21.80 10.44
N GLN A 233 -17.44 20.87 9.70
CA GLN A 233 -18.42 21.20 8.68
C GLN A 233 -19.79 21.46 9.29
N ILE A 234 -20.51 22.45 8.75
CA ILE A 234 -21.90 22.75 9.16
C ILE A 234 -22.85 21.62 8.75
N TYR A 235 -22.63 21.05 7.57
CA TYR A 235 -23.38 19.92 7.03
C TYR A 235 -22.41 18.79 6.67
N PRO A 236 -21.96 18.01 7.67
CA PRO A 236 -20.99 16.95 7.44
C PRO A 236 -21.61 15.80 6.62
N GLU A 237 -21.02 15.52 5.47
CA GLU A 237 -21.49 14.51 4.53
C GLU A 237 -20.34 13.58 4.09
N VAL A 238 -20.62 12.28 4.05
CA VAL A 238 -19.73 11.25 3.49
C VAL A 238 -20.52 10.44 2.48
N ILE A 239 -20.07 10.43 1.23
CA ILE A 239 -20.68 9.68 0.13
C ILE A 239 -19.87 8.41 -0.12
N ILE A 240 -20.53 7.26 -0.04
CA ILE A 240 -20.00 5.97 -0.43
C ILE A 240 -20.66 5.60 -1.76
N SER A 241 -19.85 5.42 -2.81
CA SER A 241 -20.38 5.08 -4.13
C SER A 241 -19.62 3.89 -4.73
N THR A 242 -20.34 3.11 -5.55
CA THR A 242 -19.75 2.03 -6.34
C THR A 242 -19.97 2.29 -7.81
N HIS A 243 -19.03 1.85 -8.65
CA HIS A 243 -19.12 1.89 -10.10
C HIS A 243 -18.44 0.67 -10.71
N CYS A 244 -19.03 0.07 -11.72
CA CYS A 244 -18.50 -1.08 -12.43
C CYS A 244 -18.24 -0.72 -13.90
N ASP A 245 -16.97 -0.79 -14.32
CA ASP A 245 -16.55 -0.68 -15.72
C ASP A 245 -16.46 -2.10 -16.30
N LEU A 246 -17.53 -2.55 -16.92
CA LEU A 246 -17.63 -3.91 -17.48
C LEU A 246 -16.68 -4.14 -18.66
N GLU A 247 -16.34 -3.09 -19.42
CA GLU A 247 -15.43 -3.21 -20.56
C GLU A 247 -14.00 -3.48 -20.11
N LYS A 248 -13.61 -2.88 -18.99
CA LYS A 248 -12.25 -3.03 -18.42
C LYS A 248 -12.16 -4.09 -17.32
N HIS A 249 -13.28 -4.75 -16.99
CA HIS A 249 -13.35 -5.67 -15.84
C HIS A 249 -12.85 -5.05 -14.52
N LEU A 250 -13.27 -3.81 -14.25
CA LEU A 250 -12.87 -3.05 -13.08
C LEU A 250 -14.07 -2.66 -12.22
N PHE A 251 -13.93 -2.84 -10.92
CA PHE A 251 -14.89 -2.36 -9.92
C PHE A 251 -14.25 -1.28 -9.07
N PHE A 252 -14.97 -0.19 -8.87
CA PHE A 252 -14.56 0.94 -8.07
C PHE A 252 -15.49 1.12 -6.88
N LEU A 253 -14.91 1.34 -5.70
CA LEU A 253 -15.63 1.74 -4.50
C LEU A 253 -14.97 3.01 -3.96
N SER A 254 -15.73 4.10 -3.90
CA SER A 254 -15.24 5.41 -3.48
C SER A 254 -15.87 5.85 -2.17
N VAL A 255 -15.07 6.45 -1.29
CA VAL A 255 -15.48 7.11 -0.05
C VAL A 255 -15.04 8.56 -0.15
N CYS A 256 -16.00 9.47 -0.32
CA CYS A 256 -15.77 10.90 -0.50
C CYS A 256 -16.38 11.67 0.66
N ASP A 257 -15.62 12.59 1.25
CA ASP A 257 -16.06 13.49 2.32
C ASP A 257 -16.09 14.95 1.84
N ASN A 258 -16.85 15.79 2.48
CA ASN A 258 -16.88 17.24 2.30
C ASN A 258 -16.07 17.98 3.37
N GLY A 259 -15.06 17.32 3.95
CA GLY A 259 -14.27 17.84 5.06
C GLY A 259 -13.24 18.91 4.67
N SER A 260 -12.23 19.07 5.52
CA SER A 260 -11.17 20.08 5.34
C SER A 260 -10.28 19.88 4.12
N GLY A 261 -10.27 18.68 3.55
CA GLY A 261 -9.35 18.31 2.46
C GLY A 261 -7.92 18.07 2.94
N ILE A 262 -7.05 17.77 1.98
CA ILE A 262 -5.64 17.41 2.19
C ILE A 262 -4.77 18.34 1.35
N LEU A 263 -3.69 18.86 1.95
CA LEU A 263 -2.71 19.69 1.25
C LEU A 263 -2.04 18.91 0.11
N PRO A 264 -1.89 19.49 -1.10
CA PRO A 264 -1.24 18.81 -2.23
C PRO A 264 0.16 18.29 -1.92
N GLU A 265 0.94 19.02 -1.13
CA GLU A 265 2.31 18.67 -0.74
C GLU A 265 2.41 17.39 0.12
N VAL A 266 1.32 16.99 0.75
CA VAL A 266 1.27 15.80 1.61
C VAL A 266 0.47 14.65 1.00
N LEU A 267 -0.26 14.89 -0.09
CA LEU A 267 -1.13 13.90 -0.72
C LEU A 267 -0.37 12.62 -1.12
N ASP A 268 0.84 12.76 -1.64
CA ASP A 268 1.71 11.63 -1.98
C ASP A 268 2.24 10.88 -0.75
N LYS A 269 2.21 11.52 0.43
CA LYS A 269 2.77 10.97 1.67
C LYS A 269 1.72 10.29 2.57
N ILE A 270 0.42 10.49 2.32
CA ILE A 270 -0.64 9.97 3.19
C ILE A 270 -0.68 8.44 3.31
N PHE A 271 -0.10 7.73 2.32
CA PHE A 271 0.03 6.28 2.33
C PHE A 271 1.37 5.79 2.90
N VAL A 272 2.25 6.69 3.33
CA VAL A 272 3.51 6.33 3.99
C VAL A 272 3.21 5.93 5.44
N PRO A 273 3.68 4.77 5.92
CA PRO A 273 3.47 4.35 7.30
C PRO A 273 3.94 5.40 8.31
N PHE A 274 3.16 5.60 9.38
CA PHE A 274 3.38 6.57 10.45
C PHE A 274 3.31 8.04 10.04
N PHE A 275 3.03 8.34 8.80
CA PHE A 275 2.78 9.72 8.38
C PHE A 275 1.38 10.14 8.82
N THR A 276 1.30 11.24 9.58
CA THR A 276 0.02 11.80 10.04
C THR A 276 0.15 13.31 10.23
N THR A 277 -0.90 14.03 9.90
CA THR A 277 -1.09 15.45 10.21
C THR A 277 -1.95 15.66 11.45
N LYS A 278 -2.53 14.58 12.01
CA LYS A 278 -3.43 14.62 13.17
C LYS A 278 -2.63 14.41 14.47
N PRO A 279 -2.85 15.21 15.52
CA PRO A 279 -2.12 15.08 16.80
C PRO A 279 -2.28 13.71 17.48
N THR A 280 -3.44 13.06 17.30
CA THR A 280 -3.77 11.76 17.89
C THR A 280 -3.74 10.61 16.90
N GLY A 281 -3.39 10.89 15.64
CA GLY A 281 -3.37 9.91 14.57
C GLY A 281 -2.15 8.97 14.67
N SER A 282 -2.34 7.69 14.45
CA SER A 282 -1.25 6.70 14.41
C SER A 282 -0.46 6.73 13.09
N GLY A 283 -1.00 7.34 12.03
CA GLY A 283 -0.41 7.35 10.69
C GLY A 283 -0.37 6.00 9.98
N ILE A 284 -1.11 5.00 10.48
CA ILE A 284 -1.05 3.62 9.95
C ILE A 284 -2.28 3.26 9.13
N GLY A 285 -3.42 3.88 9.39
CA GLY A 285 -4.69 3.49 8.77
C GLY A 285 -4.63 3.43 7.23
N LEU A 286 -4.15 4.49 6.58
CA LEU A 286 -4.09 4.55 5.11
C LEU A 286 -2.99 3.65 4.52
N SER A 287 -1.84 3.51 5.19
CA SER A 287 -0.79 2.58 4.76
C SER A 287 -1.24 1.12 4.85
N LEU A 288 -2.02 0.78 5.90
CA LEU A 288 -2.66 -0.53 6.03
C LEU A 288 -3.69 -0.76 4.93
N CYS A 289 -4.52 0.25 4.60
CA CYS A 289 -5.46 0.17 3.48
C CYS A 289 -4.72 -0.14 2.17
N LYS A 290 -3.63 0.56 1.88
CA LYS A 290 -2.81 0.33 0.67
C LYS A 290 -2.24 -1.08 0.63
N GLN A 291 -1.74 -1.59 1.75
CA GLN A 291 -1.19 -2.94 1.84
C GLN A 291 -2.27 -4.01 1.64
N ILE A 292 -3.45 -3.86 2.27
CA ILE A 292 -4.58 -4.77 2.07
C ILE A 292 -5.01 -4.76 0.60
N MET A 293 -5.17 -3.59 -0.02
CA MET A 293 -5.56 -3.49 -1.43
C MET A 293 -4.56 -4.16 -2.35
N ASN A 294 -3.24 -3.97 -2.12
CA ASN A 294 -2.20 -4.63 -2.90
C ASN A 294 -2.27 -6.16 -2.79
N LEU A 295 -2.50 -6.70 -1.58
CA LEU A 295 -2.66 -8.14 -1.37
C LEU A 295 -3.89 -8.72 -2.08
N HIS A 296 -4.91 -7.91 -2.34
CA HIS A 296 -6.09 -8.29 -3.14
C HIS A 296 -5.92 -8.07 -4.64
N GLY A 297 -4.70 -7.70 -5.11
CA GLY A 297 -4.45 -7.38 -6.53
C GLY A 297 -5.15 -6.09 -7.00
N GLY A 298 -5.65 -5.29 -6.05
CA GLY A 298 -6.30 -4.02 -6.28
C GLY A 298 -5.38 -2.82 -6.03
N SER A 299 -5.96 -1.62 -6.00
CA SER A 299 -5.23 -0.41 -5.64
C SER A 299 -6.13 0.58 -4.90
N ILE A 300 -5.51 1.51 -4.16
CA ILE A 300 -6.16 2.65 -3.55
C ILE A 300 -5.54 3.94 -4.06
N SER A 301 -6.38 4.91 -4.39
CA SER A 301 -5.97 6.26 -4.78
C SER A 301 -6.73 7.30 -3.97
N ALA A 302 -6.20 8.52 -3.91
CA ALA A 302 -6.84 9.64 -3.24
C ALA A 302 -6.81 10.87 -4.14
N SER A 303 -7.89 11.63 -4.14
CA SER A 303 -7.97 12.98 -4.69
C SER A 303 -8.54 13.89 -3.62
N SER A 304 -8.02 15.12 -3.52
CA SER A 304 -8.46 16.05 -2.48
C SER A 304 -8.23 17.49 -2.91
N GLU A 305 -9.11 18.37 -2.44
CA GLU A 305 -8.99 19.81 -2.57
C GLU A 305 -9.29 20.48 -1.23
N ILE A 306 -8.42 21.40 -0.82
CA ILE A 306 -8.56 22.10 0.47
C ILE A 306 -9.91 22.80 0.54
N GLY A 307 -10.63 22.58 1.64
CA GLY A 307 -11.96 23.16 1.90
C GLY A 307 -13.11 22.54 1.10
N LYS A 308 -12.84 21.59 0.20
CA LYS A 308 -13.89 20.86 -0.54
C LYS A 308 -13.99 19.39 -0.14
N GLY A 309 -12.97 18.86 0.55
CA GLY A 309 -12.94 17.49 1.02
C GLY A 309 -11.98 16.57 0.28
N SER A 310 -12.12 15.27 0.55
CA SER A 310 -11.26 14.23 -0.03
C SER A 310 -12.09 13.07 -0.55
N CYS A 311 -11.57 12.38 -1.56
CA CYS A 311 -12.18 11.19 -2.13
C CYS A 311 -11.12 10.08 -2.24
N PHE A 312 -11.37 8.96 -1.56
CA PHE A 312 -10.56 7.75 -1.62
C PHE A 312 -11.25 6.71 -2.49
N THR A 313 -10.56 6.23 -3.52
CA THR A 313 -11.10 5.25 -4.46
C THR A 313 -10.34 3.95 -4.38
N LEU A 314 -11.04 2.88 -4.07
CA LEU A 314 -10.59 1.49 -4.13
C LEU A 314 -10.89 0.93 -5.50
N LYS A 315 -9.92 0.28 -6.13
CA LYS A 315 -10.06 -0.36 -7.44
C LYS A 315 -9.80 -1.86 -7.30
N PHE A 316 -10.71 -2.67 -7.81
CA PHE A 316 -10.62 -4.13 -7.82
C PHE A 316 -10.73 -4.65 -9.25
N LEU A 317 -10.16 -5.84 -9.49
CA LEU A 317 -10.46 -6.61 -10.70
C LEU A 317 -11.82 -7.29 -10.50
N CYS A 318 -12.72 -7.14 -11.46
CA CYS A 318 -13.99 -7.82 -11.50
C CYS A 318 -13.85 -9.03 -12.42
N CYS A 319 -13.98 -10.25 -11.87
CA CYS A 319 -14.13 -11.43 -12.70
C CYS A 319 -15.52 -11.36 -13.32
N GLY A 320 -15.61 -11.26 -14.65
CA GLY A 320 -16.84 -11.26 -15.39
C GLY A 320 -17.58 -12.59 -15.27
#